data_70ba3dc20cea49bc1557a5854468b2bf
#
_entry.id   70ba3dc20cea49bc1557a5854468b2bf
#
_cell.length_a   1.000
_cell.length_b   1.000
_cell.length_c   1.000
_cell.angle_alpha   90.00
_cell.angle_beta   90.00
_cell.angle_gamma   90.00
#
_symmetry.space_group_name_H-M   'P 1'
#
loop_
_entity.id
_entity.type
_entity.pdbx_description
1 polymer ?
#
loop_
_entity_poly.entity_id
_entity_poly.type
_entity_poly.pdbx_seq_one_letter_code
_entity_poly.pdbx_strand_id
1 'polypeptide(L)'
;MYYCIAETLKPIQSEEISLWEKIAVILKPEDIAYSKLPSLLLPPDPMLSTGKNTGCRLTVEQNRILGELHIPAKPHQQDKHIVFTWWNSNLLFVDPDGEAAKCMERVRKMRPHHADGADDLLMDFYLALITDDLSHIQNMEERISGLEQMVLDNRTEKFIRQMSQLRKELNQHNRYYAQMNDMVSTLQEN
;
A
#
# COMPACT_ATOMS: atom_id res chain seq x y z
N MET A 1 -1.86 -3.28 -15.52
CA MET A 1 -0.70 -4.21 -15.57
C MET A 1 -1.15 -5.56 -15.07
N TYR A 2 -0.65 -6.63 -15.65
CA TYR A 2 -1.03 -8.01 -15.32
C TYR A 2 0.23 -8.83 -15.08
N TYR A 3 0.18 -9.68 -14.08
CA TYR A 3 1.29 -10.56 -13.71
C TYR A 3 0.77 -11.97 -13.47
N CYS A 4 1.52 -12.98 -13.89
CA CYS A 4 1.36 -14.35 -13.44
C CYS A 4 2.14 -14.55 -12.15
N ILE A 5 1.51 -15.14 -11.14
CA ILE A 5 2.13 -15.57 -9.88
C ILE A 5 2.61 -17.01 -10.06
N ALA A 6 3.91 -17.17 -10.27
CA ALA A 6 4.59 -18.45 -10.41
C ALA A 6 5.91 -18.39 -9.63
N GLU A 7 6.86 -19.30 -9.85
CA GLU A 7 8.22 -19.22 -9.25
C GLU A 7 8.85 -17.82 -9.39
N THR A 8 8.45 -17.07 -10.42
CA THR A 8 8.82 -15.67 -10.60
C THR A 8 7.58 -14.86 -11.00
N LEU A 9 7.49 -13.60 -10.54
CA LEU A 9 6.42 -12.69 -10.95
C LEU A 9 6.67 -12.21 -12.39
N LYS A 10 5.92 -12.78 -13.34
CA LYS A 10 6.09 -12.50 -14.78
C LYS A 10 5.01 -11.56 -15.28
N PRO A 11 5.35 -10.44 -15.95
CA PRO A 11 4.35 -9.63 -16.63
C PRO A 11 3.73 -10.43 -17.78
N ILE A 12 2.41 -10.34 -17.92
CA ILE A 12 1.63 -11.00 -18.97
C ILE A 12 0.72 -10.00 -19.69
N GLN A 13 0.23 -10.38 -20.86
CA GLN A 13 -0.78 -9.56 -21.57
C GLN A 13 -2.19 -9.90 -21.07
N SER A 14 -3.12 -8.95 -21.25
CA SER A 14 -4.51 -9.15 -20.81
C SER A 14 -5.21 -10.34 -21.47
N GLU A 15 -4.80 -10.71 -22.68
CA GLU A 15 -5.31 -11.86 -23.43
C GLU A 15 -4.86 -13.20 -22.87
N GLU A 16 -3.77 -13.21 -22.11
CA GLU A 16 -3.16 -14.42 -21.55
C GLU A 16 -3.74 -14.79 -20.17
N ILE A 17 -4.59 -13.94 -19.57
CA ILE A 17 -5.12 -14.12 -18.21
C ILE A 17 -5.79 -15.51 -18.05
N SER A 18 -6.55 -15.97 -19.05
CA SER A 18 -7.26 -17.25 -19.02
C SER A 18 -6.33 -18.48 -19.01
N LEU A 19 -5.04 -18.30 -19.29
CA LEU A 19 -4.05 -19.37 -19.30
C LEU A 19 -3.43 -19.61 -17.91
N TRP A 20 -3.68 -18.70 -16.95
CA TRP A 20 -3.02 -18.71 -15.65
C TRP A 20 -4.03 -18.90 -14.51
N GLU A 21 -3.69 -19.79 -13.58
CA GLU A 21 -4.52 -20.07 -12.39
C GLU A 21 -4.33 -19.03 -11.29
N LYS A 22 -3.17 -18.38 -11.26
CA LYS A 22 -2.79 -17.40 -10.22
C LYS A 22 -2.30 -16.13 -10.88
N ILE A 23 -3.03 -15.04 -10.65
CA ILE A 23 -2.70 -13.74 -11.24
C ILE A 23 -2.68 -12.62 -10.20
N ALA A 24 -1.81 -11.63 -10.45
CA ALA A 24 -1.88 -10.33 -9.80
C ALA A 24 -2.14 -9.26 -10.87
N VAL A 25 -3.13 -8.44 -10.63
CA VAL A 25 -3.59 -7.41 -11.57
C VAL A 25 -3.52 -6.04 -10.91
N ILE A 26 -3.04 -5.04 -11.62
CA ILE A 26 -3.07 -3.65 -11.18
C ILE A 26 -3.84 -2.85 -12.22
N LEU A 27 -4.96 -2.26 -11.81
CA LEU A 27 -5.83 -1.42 -12.63
C LEU A 27 -5.94 -0.03 -12.04
N LYS A 28 -6.24 0.92 -12.92
CA LYS A 28 -6.79 2.21 -12.50
C LYS A 28 -8.30 2.10 -12.31
N PRO A 29 -8.92 2.97 -11.49
CA PRO A 29 -10.38 2.94 -11.30
C PRO A 29 -11.17 2.98 -12.61
N GLU A 30 -10.74 3.77 -13.58
CA GLU A 30 -11.38 3.90 -14.90
C GLU A 30 -11.31 2.64 -15.76
N ASP A 31 -10.31 1.77 -15.53
CA ASP A 31 -10.11 0.56 -16.32
C ASP A 31 -10.94 -0.64 -15.82
N ILE A 32 -11.52 -0.53 -14.61
CA ILE A 32 -12.28 -1.62 -13.98
C ILE A 32 -13.48 -2.02 -14.83
N ALA A 33 -14.24 -1.04 -15.34
CA ALA A 33 -15.43 -1.28 -16.15
C ALA A 33 -15.15 -2.04 -17.47
N TYR A 34 -13.93 -1.97 -17.96
CA TYR A 34 -13.49 -2.62 -19.20
C TYR A 34 -12.73 -3.92 -18.94
N SER A 35 -12.47 -4.25 -17.67
CA SER A 35 -11.76 -5.46 -17.31
C SER A 35 -12.65 -6.70 -17.52
N LYS A 36 -12.06 -7.80 -17.97
CA LYS A 36 -12.71 -9.10 -18.10
C LYS A 36 -12.51 -9.97 -16.85
N LEU A 37 -12.24 -9.35 -15.72
CA LEU A 37 -11.98 -10.07 -14.47
C LEU A 37 -13.28 -10.61 -13.86
N PRO A 38 -13.20 -11.72 -13.12
CA PRO A 38 -14.35 -12.24 -12.37
C PRO A 38 -14.92 -11.19 -11.40
N SER A 39 -16.24 -11.11 -11.28
CA SER A 39 -16.93 -10.13 -10.42
C SER A 39 -16.51 -10.22 -8.94
N LEU A 40 -16.15 -11.41 -8.47
CA LEU A 40 -15.68 -11.63 -7.09
C LEU A 40 -14.29 -11.04 -6.83
N LEU A 41 -13.50 -10.82 -7.87
CA LEU A 41 -12.21 -10.15 -7.76
C LEU A 41 -12.37 -8.63 -7.77
N LEU A 42 -13.47 -8.11 -8.29
CA LEU A 42 -13.71 -6.67 -8.35
C LEU A 42 -14.16 -6.14 -6.97
N PRO A 43 -13.55 -5.05 -6.47
CA PRO A 43 -14.01 -4.41 -5.24
C PRO A 43 -15.39 -3.76 -5.44
N PRO A 44 -16.23 -3.65 -4.39
CA PRO A 44 -17.50 -2.96 -4.48
C PRO A 44 -17.33 -1.45 -4.74
N ASP A 45 -18.27 -0.84 -5.46
CA ASP A 45 -18.22 0.59 -5.83
C ASP A 45 -17.94 1.57 -4.69
N PRO A 46 -18.49 1.39 -3.46
CA PRO A 46 -18.18 2.30 -2.35
C PRO A 46 -16.69 2.34 -1.97
N MET A 47 -15.94 1.26 -2.20
CA MET A 47 -14.49 1.23 -1.94
C MET A 47 -13.69 1.98 -3.01
N LEU A 48 -14.25 2.07 -4.22
CA LEU A 48 -13.64 2.79 -5.33
C LEU A 48 -13.88 4.31 -5.26
N SER A 49 -14.89 4.74 -4.51
CA SER A 49 -15.19 6.15 -4.27
C SER A 49 -14.18 6.74 -3.29
N THR A 50 -13.06 7.15 -3.81
CA THR A 50 -11.92 7.70 -3.09
C THR A 50 -12.30 8.93 -2.25
N GLY A 51 -11.84 8.96 -1.00
CA GLY A 51 -11.69 10.20 -0.25
C GLY A 51 -12.49 10.37 1.04
N LYS A 52 -13.30 9.38 1.46
CA LYS A 52 -14.01 9.49 2.74
C LYS A 52 -13.35 8.72 3.90
N ASN A 53 -12.56 7.70 3.61
CA ASN A 53 -11.86 6.92 4.63
C ASN A 53 -10.40 7.33 4.72
N THR A 54 -9.98 7.77 5.89
CA THR A 54 -8.61 8.25 6.17
C THR A 54 -7.77 7.19 6.89
N GLY A 55 -8.02 5.91 6.66
CA GLY A 55 -7.32 4.83 7.33
C GLY A 55 -7.19 3.56 6.50
N CYS A 56 -6.29 2.68 6.95
CA CYS A 56 -6.18 1.34 6.40
C CYS A 56 -7.19 0.42 7.08
N ARG A 57 -7.82 -0.47 6.33
CA ARG A 57 -8.69 -1.50 6.86
C ARG A 57 -8.71 -2.75 6.01
N LEU A 58 -9.03 -3.86 6.64
CA LEU A 58 -9.26 -5.14 6.02
C LEU A 58 -10.68 -5.62 6.33
N THR A 59 -11.34 -6.21 5.36
CA THR A 59 -12.65 -6.86 5.50
C THR A 59 -12.53 -8.28 4.97
N VAL A 60 -12.80 -9.26 5.82
CA VAL A 60 -12.82 -10.67 5.45
C VAL A 60 -14.26 -11.07 5.17
N GLU A 61 -14.54 -11.49 3.95
CA GLU A 61 -15.82 -12.07 3.52
C GLU A 61 -15.64 -13.57 3.32
N GLN A 62 -16.75 -14.32 3.20
CA GLN A 62 -16.69 -15.79 3.11
C GLN A 62 -15.76 -16.33 2.02
N ASN A 63 -15.61 -15.60 0.91
CA ASN A 63 -14.86 -16.05 -0.26
C ASN A 63 -13.75 -15.09 -0.71
N ARG A 64 -13.59 -13.95 -0.06
CA ARG A 64 -12.58 -12.95 -0.46
C ARG A 64 -12.16 -12.06 0.69
N ILE A 65 -11.01 -11.47 0.53
CA ILE A 65 -10.48 -10.44 1.41
C ILE A 65 -10.42 -9.14 0.64
N LEU A 66 -10.95 -8.08 1.24
CA LEU A 66 -10.95 -6.73 0.69
C LEU A 66 -10.09 -5.85 1.61
N GLY A 67 -9.16 -5.11 1.03
CA GLY A 67 -8.31 -4.19 1.78
C GLY A 67 -8.30 -2.79 1.19
N GLU A 68 -8.26 -1.80 2.07
CA GLU A 68 -8.01 -0.40 1.74
C GLU A 68 -6.73 0.04 2.44
N LEU A 69 -5.83 0.63 1.68
CA LEU A 69 -4.57 1.20 2.16
C LEU A 69 -4.59 2.70 1.93
N HIS A 70 -4.49 3.46 3.00
CA HIS A 70 -4.35 4.91 2.95
C HIS A 70 -2.94 5.28 3.42
N ILE A 71 -2.06 5.54 2.46
CA ILE A 71 -0.65 5.82 2.69
C ILE A 71 -0.50 7.32 2.93
N PRO A 72 -0.04 7.74 4.11
CA PRO A 72 0.09 9.16 4.44
C PRO A 72 1.13 9.85 3.55
N ALA A 73 0.87 11.10 3.25
CA ALA A 73 1.76 11.94 2.47
C ALA A 73 3.12 12.10 3.15
N LYS A 74 4.20 11.93 2.38
CA LYS A 74 5.54 12.40 2.73
C LYS A 74 5.67 13.89 2.36
N PRO A 75 6.68 14.62 2.85
CA PRO A 75 6.88 16.02 2.51
C PRO A 75 6.81 16.24 0.98
N HIS A 76 6.02 17.23 0.56
CA HIS A 76 5.78 17.57 -0.86
C HIS A 76 5.06 16.51 -1.70
N GLN A 77 4.43 15.53 -1.08
CA GLN A 77 3.59 14.53 -1.73
C GLN A 77 2.14 14.64 -1.25
N GLN A 78 1.24 13.92 -1.91
CA GLN A 78 -0.16 13.75 -1.50
C GLN A 78 -0.33 12.37 -0.86
N ASP A 79 -1.37 12.22 -0.02
CA ASP A 79 -1.82 10.93 0.45
C ASP A 79 -2.15 10.04 -0.75
N LYS A 80 -1.88 8.75 -0.63
CA LYS A 80 -2.16 7.79 -1.68
C LYS A 80 -3.14 6.74 -1.20
N HIS A 81 -3.94 6.24 -2.11
CA HIS A 81 -4.98 5.28 -1.80
C HIS A 81 -4.86 4.06 -2.74
N ILE A 82 -4.84 2.88 -2.15
CA ILE A 82 -4.84 1.61 -2.87
C ILE A 82 -5.97 0.76 -2.31
N VAL A 83 -6.79 0.20 -3.18
CA VAL A 83 -7.74 -0.86 -2.81
C VAL A 83 -7.22 -2.17 -3.36
N PHE A 84 -7.32 -3.24 -2.57
CA PHE A 84 -7.00 -4.56 -3.09
C PHE A 84 -8.09 -5.56 -2.78
N THR A 85 -8.18 -6.56 -3.63
CA THR A 85 -9.03 -7.75 -3.44
C THR A 85 -8.16 -8.98 -3.57
N TRP A 86 -8.26 -9.87 -2.60
CA TRP A 86 -7.71 -11.22 -2.67
C TRP A 86 -8.86 -12.21 -2.76
N TRP A 87 -8.93 -12.96 -3.85
CA TRP A 87 -9.93 -13.98 -4.10
C TRP A 87 -9.29 -15.25 -4.65
N ASN A 88 -9.43 -16.36 -3.93
CA ASN A 88 -8.69 -17.60 -4.19
C ASN A 88 -7.17 -17.33 -4.20
N SER A 89 -6.52 -17.62 -5.32
CA SER A 89 -5.07 -17.36 -5.52
C SER A 89 -4.80 -16.10 -6.36
N ASN A 90 -5.79 -15.20 -6.49
CA ASN A 90 -5.70 -14.01 -7.33
C ASN A 90 -5.71 -12.74 -6.51
N LEU A 91 -4.92 -11.76 -6.93
CA LEU A 91 -4.85 -10.43 -6.35
C LEU A 91 -5.23 -9.38 -7.39
N LEU A 92 -6.08 -8.45 -7.01
CA LEU A 92 -6.33 -7.22 -7.76
C LEU A 92 -5.96 -6.03 -6.89
N PHE A 93 -5.20 -5.11 -7.45
CA PHE A 93 -4.95 -3.79 -6.87
C PHE A 93 -5.61 -2.73 -7.75
N VAL A 94 -6.40 -1.86 -7.14
CA VAL A 94 -6.92 -0.64 -7.78
C VAL A 94 -6.08 0.52 -7.29
N ASP A 95 -5.37 1.14 -8.21
CA ASP A 95 -4.30 2.07 -7.94
C ASP A 95 -4.45 3.34 -8.79
N PRO A 96 -5.11 4.37 -8.26
CA PRO A 96 -5.26 5.64 -8.98
C PRO A 96 -3.94 6.40 -9.16
N ASP A 97 -3.00 6.21 -8.23
CA ASP A 97 -1.80 7.04 -8.09
C ASP A 97 -0.53 6.39 -8.65
N GLY A 98 -0.59 5.13 -9.06
CA GLY A 98 0.55 4.37 -9.58
C GLY A 98 1.52 3.86 -8.49
N GLU A 99 1.12 3.85 -7.21
CA GLU A 99 1.97 3.42 -6.11
C GLU A 99 2.05 1.90 -6.01
N ALA A 100 0.93 1.20 -6.21
CA ALA A 100 0.91 -0.26 -6.26
C ALA A 100 1.80 -0.79 -7.39
N ALA A 101 1.78 -0.12 -8.55
CA ALA A 101 2.64 -0.48 -9.68
C ALA A 101 4.14 -0.35 -9.34
N LYS A 102 4.53 0.72 -8.63
CA LYS A 102 5.90 0.92 -8.16
C LYS A 102 6.31 -0.14 -7.13
N CYS A 103 5.43 -0.44 -6.17
CA CYS A 103 5.68 -1.48 -5.17
C CYS A 103 5.86 -2.85 -5.83
N MET A 104 5.01 -3.20 -6.79
CA MET A 104 5.09 -4.47 -7.51
C MET A 104 6.42 -4.59 -8.29
N GLU A 105 6.89 -3.51 -8.91
CA GLU A 105 8.20 -3.50 -9.56
C GLU A 105 9.37 -3.66 -8.57
N ARG A 106 9.24 -3.15 -7.35
CA ARG A 106 10.22 -3.41 -6.27
C ARG A 106 10.19 -4.86 -5.84
N VAL A 107 9.02 -5.41 -5.56
CA VAL A 107 8.83 -6.83 -5.22
C VAL A 107 9.53 -7.71 -6.25
N ARG A 108 9.29 -7.46 -7.53
CA ARG A 108 9.90 -8.20 -8.64
C ARG A 108 11.44 -8.14 -8.64
N LYS A 109 12.02 -7.01 -8.21
CA LYS A 109 13.48 -6.82 -8.13
C LYS A 109 14.09 -7.42 -6.86
N MET A 110 13.37 -7.35 -5.74
CA MET A 110 13.88 -7.80 -4.43
C MET A 110 13.85 -9.32 -4.30
N ARG A 111 12.82 -9.95 -4.84
CA ARG A 111 12.65 -11.41 -4.83
C ARG A 111 12.37 -11.93 -6.24
N PRO A 112 13.40 -12.29 -7.00
CA PRO A 112 13.22 -12.87 -8.34
C PRO A 112 12.56 -14.26 -8.29
N HIS A 113 12.62 -14.95 -7.14
CA HIS A 113 11.92 -16.21 -6.90
C HIS A 113 10.88 -15.98 -5.80
N HIS A 114 9.61 -15.95 -6.18
CA HIS A 114 8.50 -15.90 -5.25
C HIS A 114 8.13 -17.30 -4.79
N ALA A 115 7.83 -17.42 -3.51
CA ALA A 115 7.10 -18.55 -3.01
C ALA A 115 5.68 -18.56 -3.62
N ASP A 116 5.08 -19.70 -3.71
CA ASP A 116 4.05 -20.16 -4.62
C ASP A 116 2.63 -19.56 -4.46
N GLY A 117 2.44 -18.43 -3.74
CA GLY A 117 1.10 -17.98 -3.38
C GLY A 117 0.82 -16.47 -3.52
N ALA A 118 -0.46 -16.14 -3.59
CA ALA A 118 -0.94 -14.77 -3.54
C ALA A 118 -0.74 -14.12 -2.16
N ASP A 119 -0.73 -14.91 -1.11
CA ASP A 119 -0.42 -14.57 0.27
C ASP A 119 1.01 -14.05 0.41
N ASP A 120 1.99 -14.82 -0.06
CA ASP A 120 3.40 -14.41 -0.07
C ASP A 120 3.61 -13.13 -0.87
N LEU A 121 2.97 -13.03 -2.06
CA LEU A 121 3.04 -11.83 -2.88
C LEU A 121 2.44 -10.60 -2.16
N LEU A 122 1.34 -10.78 -1.44
CA LEU A 122 0.73 -9.70 -0.67
C LEU A 122 1.64 -9.25 0.50
N MET A 123 2.30 -10.19 1.19
CA MET A 123 3.28 -9.86 2.23
C MET A 123 4.49 -9.13 1.66
N ASP A 124 5.03 -9.58 0.53
CA ASP A 124 6.13 -8.90 -0.16
C ASP A 124 5.71 -7.49 -0.61
N PHE A 125 4.46 -7.32 -1.03
CA PHE A 125 3.90 -6.02 -1.36
C PHE A 125 3.86 -5.08 -0.14
N TYR A 126 3.42 -5.57 1.03
CA TYR A 126 3.47 -4.79 2.27
C TYR A 126 4.91 -4.41 2.66
N LEU A 127 5.85 -5.34 2.56
CA LEU A 127 7.26 -5.04 2.80
C LEU A 127 7.80 -3.97 1.84
N ALA A 128 7.43 -4.05 0.56
CA ALA A 128 7.83 -3.04 -0.43
C ALA A 128 7.23 -1.65 -0.15
N LEU A 129 6.02 -1.58 0.42
CA LEU A 129 5.39 -0.31 0.82
C LEU A 129 6.19 0.38 1.94
N ILE A 130 6.64 -0.37 2.94
CA ILE A 130 7.31 0.20 4.12
C ILE A 130 8.83 0.38 3.94
N THR A 131 9.42 -0.20 2.90
CA THR A 131 10.88 -0.16 2.69
C THR A 131 11.42 1.27 2.61
N ASP A 132 10.71 2.17 1.93
CA ASP A 132 11.13 3.57 1.79
C ASP A 132 10.80 4.43 3.02
N ASP A 133 10.08 3.87 4.00
CA ASP A 133 9.66 4.64 5.16
C ASP A 133 10.78 4.77 6.19
N LEU A 134 11.76 3.87 6.19
CA LEU A 134 12.92 3.97 7.08
C LEU A 134 13.69 5.27 6.86
N SER A 135 13.93 5.66 5.62
CA SER A 135 14.59 6.92 5.31
C SER A 135 13.76 8.15 5.71
N HIS A 136 12.43 8.01 5.65
CA HIS A 136 11.52 9.05 6.09
C HIS A 136 11.52 9.21 7.62
N ILE A 137 11.56 8.11 8.36
CA ILE A 137 11.68 8.11 9.83
C ILE A 137 13.00 8.73 10.26
N GLN A 138 14.13 8.38 9.63
CA GLN A 138 15.43 9.00 9.87
C GLN A 138 15.40 10.52 9.64
N ASN A 139 14.76 10.98 8.57
CA ASN A 139 14.58 12.41 8.33
C ASN A 139 13.73 13.08 9.42
N MET A 140 12.72 12.42 9.97
CA MET A 140 11.97 12.94 11.11
C MET A 140 12.84 13.07 12.38
N GLU A 141 13.72 12.10 12.65
CA GLU A 141 14.67 12.14 13.77
C GLU A 141 15.65 13.30 13.62
N GLU A 142 16.19 13.53 12.42
CA GLU A 142 17.05 14.68 12.14
C GLU A 142 16.31 16.02 12.36
N ARG A 143 15.04 16.10 11.97
CA ARG A 143 14.20 17.28 12.20
C ARG A 143 13.94 17.51 13.70
N ILE A 144 13.76 16.45 14.50
CA ILE A 144 13.63 16.55 15.96
C ILE A 144 14.93 17.14 16.53
N SER A 145 16.06 16.57 16.18
CA SER A 145 17.38 17.06 16.64
C SER A 145 17.62 18.53 16.25
N GLY A 146 17.20 18.93 15.06
CA GLY A 146 17.24 20.32 14.63
C GLY A 146 16.35 21.25 15.48
N LEU A 147 15.17 20.77 15.92
CA LEU A 147 14.30 21.53 16.82
C LEU A 147 14.90 21.66 18.23
N GLU A 148 15.54 20.61 18.75
CA GLU A 148 16.26 20.65 20.03
C GLU A 148 17.38 21.69 19.99
N GLN A 149 18.17 21.72 18.92
CA GLN A 149 19.23 22.71 18.73
C GLN A 149 18.70 24.16 18.66
N MET A 150 17.52 24.35 18.00
CA MET A 150 16.88 25.68 17.96
C MET A 150 16.51 26.19 19.35
N VAL A 151 16.10 25.31 20.26
CA VAL A 151 15.79 25.68 21.66
C VAL A 151 17.07 26.07 22.40
N LEU A 152 18.15 25.30 22.23
CA LEU A 152 19.45 25.56 22.84
C LEU A 152 20.03 26.90 22.36
N ASP A 153 19.82 27.25 21.10
CA ASP A 153 20.28 28.49 20.48
C ASP A 153 19.34 29.70 20.76
N ASN A 154 18.32 29.56 21.59
CA ASN A 154 17.27 30.55 21.85
C ASN A 154 16.53 31.06 20.58
N ARG A 155 16.47 30.26 19.50
CA ARG A 155 15.80 30.58 18.23
C ARG A 155 14.38 30.01 18.21
N THR A 156 13.50 30.52 19.06
CA THR A 156 12.19 29.91 19.34
C THR A 156 11.05 30.39 18.44
N GLU A 157 11.23 31.43 17.63
CA GLU A 157 10.14 32.03 16.84
C GLU A 157 9.39 31.04 15.92
N LYS A 158 10.07 30.08 15.33
CA LYS A 158 9.49 29.08 14.43
C LYS A 158 9.29 27.70 15.08
N PHE A 159 9.81 27.52 16.28
CA PHE A 159 9.84 26.25 16.99
C PHE A 159 8.42 25.64 17.16
N ILE A 160 7.50 26.40 17.71
CA ILE A 160 6.13 25.93 18.02
C ILE A 160 5.43 25.43 16.74
N ARG A 161 5.58 26.17 15.64
CA ARG A 161 4.96 25.80 14.36
C ARG A 161 5.58 24.52 13.80
N GLN A 162 6.91 24.43 13.78
CA GLN A 162 7.62 23.26 13.26
C GLN A 162 7.37 22.01 14.12
N MET A 163 7.36 22.18 15.45
CA MET A 163 7.03 21.10 16.39
C MET A 163 5.60 20.60 16.21
N SER A 164 4.62 21.49 16.05
CA SER A 164 3.23 21.12 15.79
C SER A 164 3.08 20.36 14.47
N GLN A 165 3.79 20.77 13.44
CA GLN A 165 3.76 20.14 12.13
C GLN A 165 4.39 18.74 12.19
N LEU A 166 5.55 18.61 12.81
CA LEU A 166 6.22 17.31 12.98
C LEU A 166 5.39 16.35 13.82
N ARG A 167 4.79 16.83 14.91
CA ARG A 167 3.88 16.01 15.74
C ARG A 167 2.68 15.50 14.94
N LYS A 168 2.10 16.32 14.06
CA LYS A 168 1.01 15.88 13.18
C LYS A 168 1.46 14.78 12.24
N GLU A 169 2.62 14.93 11.60
CA GLU A 169 3.20 13.93 10.70
C GLU A 169 3.47 12.61 11.44
N LEU A 170 4.11 12.65 12.60
CA LEU A 170 4.38 11.48 13.44
C LEU A 170 3.08 10.75 13.83
N ASN A 171 2.05 11.48 14.23
CA ASN A 171 0.77 10.87 14.60
C ASN A 171 0.07 10.21 13.41
N GLN A 172 0.18 10.78 12.21
CA GLN A 172 -0.37 10.17 10.98
C GLN A 172 0.34 8.85 10.66
N HIS A 173 1.68 8.84 10.69
CA HIS A 173 2.48 7.64 10.41
C HIS A 173 2.29 6.58 11.50
N ASN A 174 2.25 6.95 12.77
CA ASN A 174 1.99 6.01 13.85
C ASN A 174 0.62 5.30 13.69
N ARG A 175 -0.42 6.07 13.33
CA ARG A 175 -1.74 5.49 13.04
C ARG A 175 -1.69 4.55 11.82
N TYR A 176 -1.01 4.96 10.78
CA TYR A 176 -0.83 4.14 9.57
C TYR A 176 -0.17 2.79 9.90
N TYR A 177 0.96 2.79 10.62
CA TYR A 177 1.63 1.54 10.98
C TYR A 177 0.82 0.68 11.93
N ALA A 178 0.11 1.27 12.89
CA ALA A 178 -0.79 0.52 13.76
C ALA A 178 -1.87 -0.21 12.94
N GLN A 179 -2.52 0.49 12.01
CA GLN A 179 -3.53 -0.10 11.14
C GLN A 179 -2.97 -1.15 10.19
N MET A 180 -1.77 -0.93 9.64
CA MET A 180 -1.07 -1.94 8.82
C MET A 180 -0.78 -3.21 9.62
N ASN A 181 -0.33 -3.06 10.86
CA ASN A 181 -0.10 -4.19 11.76
C ASN A 181 -1.39 -4.98 12.05
N ASP A 182 -2.49 -4.27 12.30
CA ASP A 182 -3.81 -4.89 12.51
C ASP A 182 -4.27 -5.67 11.26
N MET A 183 -4.05 -5.11 10.07
CA MET A 183 -4.36 -5.78 8.80
C MET A 183 -3.54 -7.07 8.63
N VAL A 184 -2.23 -7.02 8.88
CA VAL A 184 -1.35 -8.20 8.78
C VAL A 184 -1.77 -9.26 9.80
N SER A 185 -2.08 -8.88 11.03
CA SER A 185 -2.57 -9.81 12.06
C SER A 185 -3.88 -10.48 11.63
N THR A 186 -4.82 -9.71 11.06
CA THR A 186 -6.08 -10.25 10.53
C THR A 186 -5.84 -11.23 9.37
N LEU A 187 -4.86 -10.96 8.49
CA LEU A 187 -4.50 -11.87 7.40
C LEU A 187 -3.89 -13.18 7.90
N GLN A 188 -3.16 -13.15 9.00
CA GLN A 188 -2.56 -14.35 9.61
C GLN A 188 -3.57 -15.26 10.32
N GLU A 189 -4.71 -14.70 10.73
CA GLU A 189 -5.77 -15.43 11.44
C GLU A 189 -6.78 -16.10 10.49
N ASN A 190 -6.78 -15.77 9.19
CA ASN A 190 -7.75 -16.24 8.19
C ASN A 190 -7.09 -16.94 7.02
#